data_a520a4bf6185ffdcd265a671eeba8356
#
_entry.id   a520a4bf6185ffdcd265a671eeba8356
#
_cell.length_a   1.000
_cell.length_b   1.000
_cell.length_c   1.000
_cell.angle_alpha   90.00
_cell.angle_beta   90.00
_cell.angle_gamma   90.00
#
_symmetry.space_group_name_H-M   'P 1'
#
loop_
_entity.id
_entity.type
_entity.pdbx_description
1 polymer ?
#
loop_
_entity_poly.entity_id
_entity_poly.type
_entity_poly.pdbx_seq_one_letter_code
_entity_poly.pdbx_strand_id
1 'polypeptide(L)'
;MKKTIIALICIGIFYFFISDVMAKNLEIPDDAIRIRVVPNSNSDEDQAVKGKVRDTLEVKMYNLLKDAKNSEDAKEIIEENLESVKKEVGDVLQREKYDKNYQVNFGLIIFQKRNIKALNTRQVIMNLY
;
A
#
# COMPACT_ATOMS: atom_id res chain seq x y z
N MET A 1 -42.18 -13.61 -27.20
CA MET A 1 -41.66 -12.25 -27.35
C MET A 1 -41.66 -11.44 -26.04
N LYS A 2 -42.79 -11.29 -25.31
CA LYS A 2 -42.79 -10.52 -24.04
C LYS A 2 -41.82 -11.05 -22.97
N LYS A 3 -41.72 -12.37 -22.82
CA LYS A 3 -40.80 -13.01 -21.83
C LYS A 3 -39.31 -12.80 -22.17
N THR A 4 -38.96 -12.77 -23.45
CA THR A 4 -37.57 -12.52 -23.89
C THR A 4 -37.18 -11.07 -23.69
N ILE A 5 -38.07 -10.13 -23.89
CA ILE A 5 -37.82 -8.69 -23.63
C ILE A 5 -37.60 -8.45 -22.14
N ILE A 6 -38.42 -9.06 -21.28
CA ILE A 6 -38.24 -8.94 -19.82
C ILE A 6 -36.89 -9.51 -19.38
N ALA A 7 -36.46 -10.66 -19.91
CA ALA A 7 -35.19 -11.26 -19.61
C ALA A 7 -33.98 -10.34 -19.99
N LEU A 8 -34.06 -9.72 -21.16
CA LEU A 8 -33.02 -8.77 -21.60
C LEU A 8 -32.93 -7.51 -20.70
N ILE A 9 -34.10 -7.00 -20.28
CA ILE A 9 -34.17 -5.87 -19.36
C ILE A 9 -33.53 -6.25 -17.99
N CYS A 10 -33.85 -7.43 -17.44
CA CYS A 10 -33.29 -7.90 -16.20
C CYS A 10 -31.76 -8.07 -16.28
N ILE A 11 -31.22 -8.60 -17.37
CA ILE A 11 -29.79 -8.74 -17.62
C ILE A 11 -29.14 -7.36 -17.69
N GLY A 12 -29.72 -6.39 -18.36
CA GLY A 12 -29.21 -5.02 -18.45
C GLY A 12 -29.14 -4.32 -17.08
N ILE A 13 -30.18 -4.44 -16.26
CA ILE A 13 -30.25 -3.91 -14.92
C ILE A 13 -29.17 -4.58 -14.04
N PHE A 14 -29.03 -5.90 -14.10
CA PHE A 14 -28.08 -6.66 -13.35
C PHE A 14 -26.62 -6.27 -13.70
N TYR A 15 -26.33 -6.09 -14.99
CA TYR A 15 -25.03 -5.62 -15.46
C TYR A 15 -24.72 -4.20 -14.96
N PHE A 16 -25.71 -3.31 -14.97
CA PHE A 16 -25.56 -1.95 -14.46
C PHE A 16 -25.23 -1.93 -12.97
N PHE A 17 -25.92 -2.74 -12.15
CA PHE A 17 -25.63 -2.85 -10.72
C PHE A 17 -24.23 -3.41 -10.43
N ILE A 18 -23.80 -4.44 -11.16
CA ILE A 18 -22.44 -5.01 -10.97
C ILE A 18 -21.36 -3.99 -11.34
N SER A 19 -21.53 -3.26 -12.43
CA SER A 19 -20.53 -2.27 -12.86
C SER A 19 -20.37 -1.13 -11.86
N ASP A 20 -21.45 -0.66 -11.23
CA ASP A 20 -21.42 0.38 -10.22
C ASP A 20 -20.75 -0.08 -8.92
N VAL A 21 -21.01 -1.33 -8.49
CA VAL A 21 -20.36 -1.93 -7.32
C VAL A 21 -18.88 -2.16 -7.56
N MET A 22 -18.48 -2.62 -8.74
CA MET A 22 -17.05 -2.81 -9.07
C MET A 22 -16.29 -1.49 -9.18
N ALA A 23 -16.90 -0.44 -9.74
CA ALA A 23 -16.26 0.87 -9.87
C ALA A 23 -15.97 1.51 -8.51
N LYS A 24 -16.85 1.38 -7.54
CA LYS A 24 -16.65 1.93 -6.17
C LYS A 24 -15.52 1.26 -5.39
N ASN A 25 -15.19 0.00 -5.69
CA ASN A 25 -14.13 -0.73 -5.01
C ASN A 25 -12.71 -0.40 -5.52
N LEU A 26 -12.58 0.44 -6.54
CA LEU A 26 -11.29 0.82 -7.13
C LEU A 26 -10.78 2.20 -6.66
N GLU A 27 -11.59 2.96 -5.95
CA GLU A 27 -11.13 4.22 -5.34
C GLU A 27 -10.31 3.93 -4.09
N ILE A 28 -9.03 4.29 -4.13
CA ILE A 28 -8.15 4.24 -2.95
C ILE A 28 -8.58 5.40 -2.05
N PRO A 29 -8.98 5.13 -0.79
CA PRO A 29 -9.36 6.18 0.16
C PRO A 29 -8.25 7.23 0.33
N ASP A 30 -8.62 8.49 0.54
CA ASP A 30 -7.69 9.59 0.74
C ASP A 30 -6.82 9.42 2.00
N ASP A 31 -7.31 8.67 2.97
CA ASP A 31 -6.65 8.33 4.23
C ASP A 31 -5.89 6.99 4.18
N ALA A 32 -5.73 6.39 2.99
CA ALA A 32 -5.02 5.14 2.83
C ALA A 32 -3.54 5.27 3.23
N ILE A 33 -3.08 4.30 4.03
CA ILE A 33 -1.66 4.19 4.38
C ILE A 33 -0.93 3.51 3.22
N ARG A 34 0.18 4.12 2.78
CA ARG A 34 0.99 3.59 1.67
C ARG A 34 2.40 3.28 2.14
N ILE A 35 2.94 2.16 1.68
CA ILE A 35 4.33 1.77 1.90
C ILE A 35 5.14 2.13 0.66
N ARG A 36 6.25 2.82 0.85
CA ARG A 36 7.19 3.13 -0.21
C ARG A 36 8.59 2.67 0.15
N VAL A 37 9.18 1.82 -0.66
CA VAL A 37 10.58 1.41 -0.55
C VAL A 37 11.38 2.10 -1.66
N VAL A 38 12.37 2.89 -1.28
CA VAL A 38 13.24 3.61 -2.21
C VAL A 38 14.61 2.92 -2.20
N PRO A 39 15.07 2.35 -3.32
CA PRO A 39 16.38 1.72 -3.38
C PRO A 39 17.49 2.78 -3.43
N ASN A 40 18.71 2.38 -3.08
CA ASN A 40 19.87 3.26 -3.13
C ASN A 40 20.22 3.70 -4.57
N SER A 41 20.06 2.80 -5.54
CA SER A 41 20.30 3.10 -6.95
C SER A 41 19.39 2.29 -7.89
N ASN A 42 19.58 2.45 -9.19
CA ASN A 42 18.89 1.66 -10.21
C ASN A 42 19.63 0.38 -10.60
N SER A 43 20.68 -0.02 -9.85
CA SER A 43 21.35 -1.29 -10.08
C SER A 43 20.41 -2.49 -9.89
N ASP A 44 20.66 -3.57 -10.60
CA ASP A 44 19.86 -4.79 -10.49
C ASP A 44 19.87 -5.35 -9.05
N GLU A 45 21.00 -5.22 -8.34
CA GLU A 45 21.16 -5.61 -6.95
C GLU A 45 20.24 -4.78 -6.04
N ASP A 46 20.31 -3.45 -6.11
CA ASP A 46 19.49 -2.55 -5.29
C ASP A 46 18.00 -2.73 -5.58
N GLN A 47 17.61 -3.00 -6.83
CA GLN A 47 16.23 -3.27 -7.19
C GLN A 47 15.75 -4.64 -6.69
N ALA A 48 16.61 -5.66 -6.71
CA ALA A 48 16.29 -6.98 -6.16
C ALA A 48 16.07 -6.92 -4.64
N VAL A 49 16.97 -6.25 -3.91
CA VAL A 49 16.84 -6.03 -2.46
C VAL A 49 15.58 -5.25 -2.12
N LYS A 50 15.29 -4.16 -2.86
CA LYS A 50 14.03 -3.42 -2.74
C LYS A 50 12.80 -4.33 -2.84
N GLY A 51 12.80 -5.26 -3.81
CA GLY A 51 11.71 -6.21 -3.99
C GLY A 51 11.50 -7.08 -2.75
N LYS A 52 12.57 -7.66 -2.22
CA LYS A 52 12.54 -8.51 -1.02
C LYS A 52 12.10 -7.77 0.23
N VAL A 53 12.60 -6.55 0.43
CA VAL A 53 12.19 -5.69 1.54
C VAL A 53 10.69 -5.37 1.43
N ARG A 54 10.22 -4.98 0.23
CA ARG A 54 8.80 -4.69 0.00
C ARG A 54 7.92 -5.90 0.34
N ASP A 55 8.26 -7.06 -0.17
CA ASP A 55 7.45 -8.27 0.00
C ASP A 55 7.39 -8.70 1.49
N THR A 56 8.50 -8.56 2.21
CA THR A 56 8.53 -8.83 3.67
C THR A 56 7.68 -7.81 4.44
N LEU A 57 7.77 -6.55 4.08
CA LEU A 57 6.98 -5.49 4.72
C LEU A 57 5.49 -5.64 4.44
N GLU A 58 5.09 -6.05 3.26
CA GLU A 58 3.70 -6.29 2.92
C GLU A 58 3.10 -7.33 3.86
N VAL A 59 3.78 -8.45 4.07
CA VAL A 59 3.36 -9.49 5.02
C VAL A 59 3.34 -8.97 6.46
N LYS A 60 4.37 -8.24 6.87
CA LYS A 60 4.46 -7.67 8.22
C LYS A 60 3.34 -6.69 8.49
N MET A 61 3.09 -5.74 7.57
CA MET A 61 2.03 -4.76 7.70
C MET A 61 0.65 -5.40 7.67
N TYR A 62 0.42 -6.40 6.81
CA TYR A 62 -0.83 -7.14 6.84
C TYR A 62 -1.09 -7.75 8.22
N ASN A 63 -0.10 -8.41 8.82
CA ASN A 63 -0.25 -9.03 10.13
C ASN A 63 -0.47 -8.02 11.26
N LEU A 64 0.14 -6.84 11.18
CA LEU A 64 -0.04 -5.77 12.16
C LEU A 64 -1.42 -5.10 12.03
N LEU A 65 -1.90 -4.92 10.81
CA LEU A 65 -3.05 -4.05 10.53
C LEU A 65 -4.35 -4.81 10.28
N LYS A 66 -4.34 -6.14 10.22
CA LYS A 66 -5.52 -6.96 9.91
C LYS A 66 -6.70 -6.74 10.88
N ASP A 67 -6.42 -6.34 12.11
CA ASP A 67 -7.41 -6.11 13.16
C ASP A 67 -7.68 -4.61 13.40
N ALA A 68 -7.03 -3.72 12.65
CA ALA A 68 -7.25 -2.27 12.75
C ALA A 68 -8.66 -1.89 12.31
N LYS A 69 -9.32 -1.05 13.11
CA LYS A 69 -10.73 -0.69 12.91
C LYS A 69 -10.92 0.48 11.95
N ASN A 70 -9.92 1.35 11.87
CA ASN A 70 -9.92 2.55 11.04
C ASN A 70 -8.47 3.02 10.78
N SER A 71 -8.30 4.07 10.00
CA SER A 71 -6.98 4.58 9.62
C SER A 71 -6.20 5.22 10.79
N GLU A 72 -6.87 5.79 11.78
CA GLU A 72 -6.21 6.34 12.97
C GLU A 72 -5.66 5.21 13.87
N ASP A 73 -6.44 4.16 14.11
CA ASP A 73 -6.03 2.96 14.82
C ASP A 73 -4.83 2.29 14.12
N ALA A 74 -4.91 2.14 12.79
CA ALA A 74 -3.81 1.60 11.99
C ALA A 74 -2.53 2.43 12.11
N LYS A 75 -2.64 3.76 12.18
CA LYS A 75 -1.50 4.66 12.37
C LYS A 75 -0.84 4.45 13.73
N GLU A 76 -1.63 4.40 14.81
CA GLU A 76 -1.15 4.16 16.16
C GLU A 76 -0.42 2.82 16.26
N ILE A 77 -1.00 1.77 15.69
CA ILE A 77 -0.37 0.44 15.61
C ILE A 77 0.99 0.50 14.89
N ILE A 78 1.09 1.24 13.79
CA ILE A 78 2.36 1.37 13.04
C ILE A 78 3.39 2.14 13.88
N GLU A 79 3.01 3.27 14.48
CA GLU A 79 3.90 4.09 15.29
C GLU A 79 4.47 3.28 16.48
N GLU A 80 3.63 2.53 17.19
CA GLU A 80 4.04 1.66 18.28
C GLU A 80 4.97 0.52 17.84
N ASN A 81 4.79 0.01 16.63
CA ASN A 81 5.54 -1.13 16.10
C ASN A 81 6.70 -0.72 15.17
N LEU A 82 7.02 0.57 15.06
CA LEU A 82 8.01 1.07 14.11
C LEU A 82 9.40 0.43 14.30
N GLU A 83 9.82 0.23 15.54
CA GLU A 83 11.10 -0.44 15.85
C GLU A 83 11.09 -1.92 15.42
N SER A 84 9.96 -2.61 15.55
CA SER A 84 9.79 -3.98 15.05
C SER A 84 9.86 -4.05 13.53
N VAL A 85 9.31 -3.04 12.86
CA VAL A 85 9.38 -2.91 11.39
C VAL A 85 10.81 -2.63 10.94
N LYS A 86 11.53 -1.73 11.61
CA LYS A 86 12.96 -1.46 11.35
C LYS A 86 13.81 -2.71 11.50
N LYS A 87 13.58 -3.47 12.56
CA LYS A 87 14.31 -4.72 12.81
C LYS A 87 14.07 -5.72 11.67
N GLU A 88 12.83 -5.91 11.24
CA GLU A 88 12.47 -6.82 10.15
C GLU A 88 13.20 -6.46 8.85
N VAL A 89 13.29 -5.16 8.55
CA VAL A 89 14.08 -4.66 7.40
C VAL A 89 15.55 -4.98 7.56
N GLY A 90 16.12 -4.70 8.73
CA GLY A 90 17.51 -5.03 9.03
C GLY A 90 17.82 -6.52 8.83
N ASP A 91 16.93 -7.39 9.29
CA ASP A 91 17.05 -8.84 9.13
C ASP A 91 17.03 -9.28 7.65
N VAL A 92 16.20 -8.63 6.83
CA VAL A 92 16.18 -8.86 5.38
C VAL A 92 17.49 -8.43 4.75
N LEU A 93 17.96 -7.21 5.04
CA LEU A 93 19.20 -6.66 4.49
C LEU A 93 20.41 -7.53 4.86
N GLN A 94 20.46 -8.01 6.11
CA GLN A 94 21.52 -8.91 6.58
C GLN A 94 21.49 -10.27 5.83
N ARG A 95 20.30 -10.84 5.61
CA ARG A 95 20.15 -12.08 4.85
C ARG A 95 20.61 -11.93 3.40
N GLU A 96 20.37 -10.77 2.81
CA GLU A 96 20.81 -10.44 1.45
C GLU A 96 22.28 -9.97 1.38
N LYS A 97 22.99 -9.93 2.51
CA LYS A 97 24.37 -9.42 2.61
C LYS A 97 24.51 -7.99 2.08
N TYR A 98 23.46 -7.19 2.28
CA TYR A 98 23.40 -5.80 1.85
C TYR A 98 23.91 -4.91 2.99
N ASP A 99 25.08 -4.30 2.82
CA ASP A 99 25.82 -3.56 3.85
C ASP A 99 25.58 -2.06 3.83
N LYS A 100 24.73 -1.58 2.90
CA LYS A 100 24.41 -0.15 2.80
C LYS A 100 23.47 0.30 3.92
N ASN A 101 23.56 1.56 4.29
CA ASN A 101 22.68 2.16 5.29
C ASN A 101 21.23 2.17 4.84
N TYR A 102 20.31 2.17 5.80
CA TYR A 102 18.88 2.29 5.55
C TYR A 102 18.19 3.12 6.62
N GLN A 103 17.05 3.70 6.27
CA GLN A 103 16.20 4.43 7.21
C GLN A 103 14.74 4.00 7.01
N VAL A 104 14.03 3.86 8.11
CA VAL A 104 12.59 3.61 8.15
C VAL A 104 11.93 4.78 8.85
N ASN A 105 11.09 5.50 8.14
CA ASN A 105 10.36 6.64 8.66
C ASN A 105 8.86 6.43 8.45
N PHE A 106 8.06 6.84 9.42
CA PHE A 106 6.62 6.94 9.30
C PHE A 106 6.22 8.41 9.42
N GLY A 107 5.44 8.90 8.50
CA GLY A 107 5.04 10.29 8.53
C GLY A 107 4.09 10.70 7.39
N LEU A 108 3.64 11.94 7.48
CA LEU A 108 2.81 12.56 6.45
C LEU A 108 3.69 13.04 5.30
N ILE A 109 3.46 12.54 4.09
CA ILE A 109 4.09 13.09 2.89
C ILE A 109 3.04 13.78 2.04
N ILE A 110 3.26 15.06 1.85
CA ILE A 110 2.49 15.86 0.91
C ILE A 110 3.10 15.66 -0.47
N PHE A 111 2.43 14.88 -1.32
CA PHE A 111 2.81 14.81 -2.74
C PHE A 111 2.36 16.06 -3.45
N GLN A 112 3.31 16.91 -3.80
CA GLN A 112 3.06 17.96 -4.77
C GLN A 112 2.98 17.36 -6.17
N LYS A 113 1.80 16.85 -6.52
CA LYS A 113 1.52 16.43 -7.88
C LYS A 113 1.31 17.68 -8.73
N ARG A 114 2.13 17.87 -9.78
CA ARG A 114 1.82 18.90 -10.78
C ARG A 114 0.38 18.74 -11.24
N ASN A 115 -0.49 19.69 -10.87
CA ASN A 115 -1.86 19.88 -11.37
C ASN A 115 -2.96 18.89 -10.97
N ILE A 116 -2.86 18.15 -9.86
CA ILE A 116 -4.01 17.43 -9.30
C ILE A 116 -4.07 17.71 -7.79
N LYS A 117 -5.27 17.99 -7.26
CA LYS A 117 -5.55 18.31 -5.86
C LYS A 117 -4.64 17.58 -4.88
N ALA A 118 -4.02 18.35 -3.97
CA ALA A 118 -3.17 17.80 -2.91
C ALA A 118 -3.94 16.78 -2.07
N LEU A 119 -3.61 15.51 -2.24
CA LEU A 119 -4.11 14.42 -1.42
C LEU A 119 -3.17 14.30 -0.22
N ASN A 120 -3.68 14.52 0.98
CA ASN A 120 -2.99 14.22 2.23
C ASN A 120 -2.89 12.70 2.38
N THR A 121 -1.87 12.09 1.82
CA THR A 121 -1.63 10.66 1.96
C THR A 121 -0.52 10.43 2.97
N ARG A 122 -0.80 9.70 4.04
CA ARG A 122 0.20 9.25 5.01
C ARG A 122 0.98 8.07 4.43
N GLN A 123 2.30 8.09 4.53
CA GLN A 123 3.16 7.04 3.98
C GLN A 123 4.19 6.57 4.99
N VAL A 124 4.45 5.26 4.95
CA VAL A 124 5.68 4.67 5.50
C VAL A 124 6.75 4.79 4.42
N ILE A 125 7.80 5.57 4.68
CA ILE A 125 8.92 5.68 3.77
C ILE A 125 10.11 4.92 4.31
N MET A 126 10.68 4.14 3.44
CA MET A 126 11.91 3.45 3.66
C MET A 126 12.92 3.85 2.60
N ASN A 127 14.02 4.46 3.04
CA ASN A 127 15.13 4.81 2.19
C ASN A 127 16.27 3.83 2.47
N LEU A 128 16.75 3.18 1.42
CA LEU A 128 17.95 2.36 1.43
C LEU A 128 19.06 3.20 0.79
N TYR A 129 20.05 3.61 1.56
CA TYR A 129 21.21 4.39 1.09
C TYR A 129 22.44 3.50 0.97
#